data_53ba6eceac1fdb82fb2d9057bc282250
#
_entry.id   53ba6eceac1fdb82fb2d9057bc282250
#
_cell.length_a   1.000
_cell.length_b   1.000
_cell.length_c   1.000
_cell.angle_alpha   90.00
_cell.angle_beta   90.00
_cell.angle_gamma   90.00
#
_symmetry.space_group_name_H-M   'P 1'
#
loop_
_entity.id
_entity.type
_entity.pdbx_description
1 polymer ?
#
loop_
_entity_poly.entity_id
_entity_poly.type
_entity_poly.pdbx_seq_one_letter_code
_entity_poly.pdbx_strand_id
1 'polypeptide(L)'
;MSTYEITDGTLKIDCECCEYDIILLSPEHVLKKFSYIILEFHDGAEKLVKKLIDSDFSVDVEIFPNYKNNSRGIVFGQRAMQNSCN
;
A
#
# COMPACT_ATOMS: atom_id res chain seq x y z
N MET A 1 8.99 -13.79 12.11
CA MET A 1 8.12 -14.03 11.00
C MET A 1 8.17 -12.90 9.98
N SER A 2 7.83 -13.24 8.80
CA SER A 2 7.91 -12.28 7.72
C SER A 2 6.73 -11.31 7.78
N THR A 3 7.02 -10.03 7.65
CA THR A 3 5.97 -9.03 7.65
C THR A 3 5.80 -8.38 6.28
N TYR A 4 6.77 -8.57 5.40
CA TYR A 4 6.63 -8.04 4.06
C TYR A 4 7.56 -8.79 3.12
N GLU A 5 7.27 -8.66 1.83
CA GLU A 5 8.08 -9.22 0.77
C GLU A 5 8.33 -8.16 -0.29
N ILE A 6 9.51 -8.20 -0.88
CA ILE A 6 9.85 -7.31 -1.98
C ILE A 6 10.30 -8.18 -3.13
N THR A 7 9.60 -8.09 -4.26
CA THR A 7 9.90 -8.89 -5.44
C THR A 7 9.66 -8.03 -6.67
N ASP A 8 10.70 -7.82 -7.48
CA ASP A 8 10.57 -7.15 -8.78
C ASP A 8 9.85 -5.80 -8.68
N GLY A 9 10.20 -5.02 -7.66
CA GLY A 9 9.59 -3.71 -7.52
C GLY A 9 8.23 -3.72 -6.86
N THR A 10 7.80 -4.86 -6.34
CA THR A 10 6.54 -4.97 -5.62
C THR A 10 6.80 -5.13 -4.13
N LEU A 11 6.14 -4.31 -3.34
CA LEU A 11 6.16 -4.44 -1.90
C LEU A 11 4.84 -5.03 -1.47
N LYS A 12 4.87 -6.19 -0.83
CA LYS A 12 3.68 -6.84 -0.32
C LYS A 12 3.78 -6.88 1.19
N ILE A 13 2.77 -6.35 1.85
CA ILE A 13 2.75 -6.30 3.32
C ILE A 13 1.64 -7.21 3.81
N ASP A 14 2.03 -8.16 4.65
CA ASP A 14 1.13 -9.20 5.11
C ASP A 14 1.35 -9.41 6.60
N CYS A 15 0.95 -8.43 7.38
CA CYS A 15 1.06 -8.53 8.83
C CYS A 15 -0.12 -7.80 9.44
N GLU A 16 -0.54 -8.26 10.61
CA GLU A 16 -1.67 -7.62 11.25
C GLU A 16 -1.23 -6.33 11.90
N CYS A 17 -1.85 -5.24 11.46
CA CYS A 17 -1.69 -3.92 12.06
C CYS A 17 -0.31 -3.29 11.87
N CYS A 18 0.64 -3.97 11.25
CA CYS A 18 1.94 -3.34 11.02
C CYS A 18 1.97 -2.58 9.70
N GLU A 19 0.95 -2.73 8.87
CA GLU A 19 0.91 -2.03 7.59
C GLU A 19 0.93 -0.52 7.78
N TYR A 20 0.34 -0.03 8.86
CA TYR A 20 0.33 1.41 9.12
C TYR A 20 1.73 1.91 9.43
N ASP A 21 2.46 1.20 10.27
CA ASP A 21 3.82 1.61 10.59
C ASP A 21 4.71 1.57 9.36
N ILE A 22 4.60 0.51 8.58
CA ILE A 22 5.47 0.38 7.42
C ILE A 22 5.20 1.49 6.42
N ILE A 23 3.94 1.74 6.11
CA ILE A 23 3.61 2.72 5.07
C ILE A 23 3.73 4.15 5.59
N LEU A 24 3.19 4.42 6.77
CA LEU A 24 3.11 5.80 7.24
C LEU A 24 4.45 6.33 7.69
N LEU A 25 5.32 5.46 8.19
CA LEU A 25 6.64 5.89 8.65
C LEU A 25 7.69 5.88 7.56
N SER A 26 7.41 5.26 6.43
CA SER A 26 8.38 5.25 5.33
C SER A 26 8.37 6.59 4.62
N PRO A 27 9.53 7.15 4.33
CA PRO A 27 9.57 8.38 3.53
C PRO A 27 9.03 8.13 2.13
N GLU A 28 8.47 9.17 1.52
CA GLU A 28 7.91 9.03 0.19
C GLU A 28 8.94 8.55 -0.83
N HIS A 29 10.18 9.03 -0.71
CA HIS A 29 11.20 8.62 -1.68
C HIS A 29 11.51 7.13 -1.58
N VAL A 30 11.30 6.53 -0.42
CA VAL A 30 11.47 5.09 -0.28
C VAL A 30 10.31 4.36 -0.95
N LEU A 31 9.09 4.83 -0.70
CA LEU A 31 7.92 4.20 -1.31
C LEU A 31 7.96 4.30 -2.82
N LYS A 32 8.48 5.40 -3.34
CA LYS A 32 8.54 5.60 -4.79
C LYS A 32 9.50 4.66 -5.49
N LYS A 33 10.31 3.92 -4.74
CA LYS A 33 11.17 2.91 -5.35
C LYS A 33 10.40 1.69 -5.80
N PHE A 34 9.17 1.54 -5.35
CA PHE A 34 8.35 0.40 -5.75
C PHE A 34 7.39 0.79 -6.86
N SER A 35 7.13 -0.15 -7.76
CA SER A 35 6.13 0.05 -8.79
C SER A 35 4.73 -0.32 -8.28
N TYR A 36 4.67 -1.28 -7.39
CA TYR A 36 3.41 -1.77 -6.84
C TYR A 36 3.55 -1.92 -5.34
N ILE A 37 2.48 -1.61 -4.63
CA ILE A 37 2.39 -1.88 -3.19
C ILE A 37 1.05 -2.53 -2.95
N ILE A 38 1.08 -3.71 -2.32
CA ILE A 38 -0.13 -4.46 -2.01
C ILE A 38 -0.13 -4.71 -0.52
N LEU A 39 -1.23 -4.38 0.13
CA LEU A 39 -1.31 -4.65 1.56
C LEU A 39 -2.75 -4.90 1.97
N GLU A 40 -2.89 -5.65 3.05
CA GLU A 40 -4.19 -5.86 3.67
C GLU A 40 -4.29 -4.92 4.87
N PHE A 41 -5.36 -4.12 4.92
CA PHE A 41 -5.55 -3.23 6.04
C PHE A 41 -6.55 -3.82 7.02
N HIS A 42 -6.40 -3.45 8.29
CA HIS A 42 -7.19 -4.04 9.37
C HIS A 42 -7.96 -3.02 10.17
N ASP A 43 -7.75 -1.74 9.93
CA ASP A 43 -8.40 -0.69 10.72
C ASP A 43 -8.61 0.55 9.85
N GLY A 44 -9.20 0.32 8.67
CA GLY A 44 -9.47 1.41 7.75
C GLY A 44 -8.29 1.71 6.86
N ALA A 45 -8.58 2.25 5.69
CA ALA A 45 -7.58 2.46 4.66
C ALA A 45 -7.25 3.93 4.43
N GLU A 46 -7.94 4.85 5.07
CA GLU A 46 -7.88 6.26 4.69
C GLU A 46 -6.48 6.83 4.73
N LYS A 47 -5.76 6.58 5.82
CA LYS A 47 -4.42 7.13 5.97
C LYS A 47 -3.44 6.47 5.01
N LEU A 48 -3.63 5.18 4.77
CA LEU A 48 -2.77 4.45 3.85
C LEU A 48 -2.97 4.95 2.43
N VAL A 49 -4.22 5.13 2.04
CA VAL A 49 -4.53 5.62 0.70
C VAL A 49 -3.94 7.01 0.50
N LYS A 50 -4.12 7.89 1.49
CA LYS A 50 -3.59 9.24 1.36
C LYS A 50 -2.08 9.23 1.21
N LYS A 51 -1.40 8.43 1.99
CA LYS A 51 0.05 8.36 1.92
C LYS A 51 0.50 7.86 0.56
N LEU A 52 -0.16 6.85 0.02
CA LEU A 52 0.22 6.31 -1.27
C LEU A 52 -0.08 7.31 -2.39
N ILE A 53 -1.21 8.00 -2.31
CA ILE A 53 -1.50 9.04 -3.31
C ILE A 53 -0.46 10.15 -3.24
N ASP A 54 -0.08 10.56 -2.04
CA ASP A 54 0.94 11.59 -1.88
C ASP A 54 2.30 11.12 -2.40
N SER A 55 2.49 9.81 -2.51
CA SER A 55 3.73 9.22 -3.02
C SER A 55 3.61 8.86 -4.49
N ASP A 56 2.64 9.42 -5.19
CA ASP A 56 2.45 9.26 -6.64
C ASP A 56 1.94 7.90 -7.05
N PHE A 57 1.22 7.22 -6.17
CA PHE A 57 0.57 5.96 -6.53
C PHE A 57 -0.87 6.20 -6.92
N SER A 58 -1.33 5.44 -7.91
CA SER A 58 -2.76 5.29 -8.16
C SER A 58 -3.23 4.17 -7.25
N VAL A 59 -4.32 4.37 -6.56
CA VAL A 59 -4.72 3.48 -5.49
C VAL A 59 -6.10 2.91 -5.74
N ASP A 60 -6.22 1.60 -5.62
CA ASP A 60 -7.49 0.91 -5.60
C ASP A 60 -7.68 0.27 -4.23
N VAL A 61 -8.91 0.26 -3.76
CA VAL A 61 -9.23 -0.32 -2.46
C VAL A 61 -10.36 -1.31 -2.65
N GLU A 62 -10.17 -2.51 -2.11
CA GLU A 62 -11.23 -3.50 -2.10
C GLU A 62 -11.61 -3.76 -0.65
N ILE A 63 -12.87 -3.58 -0.33
CA ILE A 63 -13.37 -3.69 1.04
C ILE A 63 -13.95 -5.08 1.21
N PHE A 64 -13.58 -5.74 2.30
CA PHE A 64 -14.15 -7.06 2.62
C PHE A 64 -15.53 -6.85 3.22
N PRO A 65 -16.56 -7.49 2.66
CA PRO A 65 -17.94 -7.20 3.07
C PRO A 65 -18.31 -7.72 4.44
N ASN A 66 -17.55 -8.65 4.98
CA ASN A 66 -17.93 -9.29 6.23
C ASN A 66 -17.43 -8.58 7.48
N TYR A 67 -16.79 -7.43 7.32
CA TYR A 67 -16.25 -6.69 8.45
C TYR A 67 -16.95 -5.37 8.62
N LYS A 68 -17.12 -4.97 9.87
CA LYS A 68 -17.86 -3.76 10.18
C LYS A 68 -17.12 -2.51 9.76
N ASN A 69 -17.87 -1.51 9.34
CA ASN A 69 -17.35 -0.18 9.07
C ASN A 69 -16.29 -0.16 7.99
N ASN A 70 -16.32 -1.17 7.11
CA ASN A 70 -15.33 -1.25 6.03
C ASN A 70 -13.91 -1.19 6.56
N SER A 71 -13.67 -1.85 7.71
CA SER A 71 -12.40 -1.71 8.38
C SER A 71 -11.32 -2.61 7.82
N ARG A 72 -11.69 -3.61 7.01
CA ARG A 72 -10.71 -4.55 6.45
C ARG A 72 -10.85 -4.64 4.94
N GLY A 73 -9.74 -4.87 4.31
CA GLY A 73 -9.71 -5.03 2.87
C GLY A 73 -8.30 -5.01 2.36
N ILE A 74 -8.16 -4.77 1.08
CA ILE A 74 -6.86 -4.75 0.41
C ILE A 74 -6.70 -3.39 -0.27
N VAL A 75 -5.52 -2.81 -0.10
CA VAL A 75 -5.11 -1.62 -0.83
C VAL A 75 -4.09 -2.04 -1.87
N PHE A 76 -4.30 -1.61 -3.09
CA PHE A 76 -3.38 -1.88 -4.19
C PHE A 76 -2.94 -0.55 -4.77
N GLY A 77 -1.65 -0.25 -4.65
CA GLY A 77 -1.08 0.96 -5.21
C GLY A 77 -0.21 0.64 -6.40
N GLN A 78 -0.32 1.45 -7.44
CA GLN A 78 0.47 1.28 -8.65
C GLN A 78 0.96 2.64 -9.10
N ARG A 79 2.27 2.74 -9.30
CA ARG A 79 2.83 3.96 -9.84
C ARG A 79 2.88 3.86 -11.35
N ALA A 80 2.54 4.98 -12.01
CA ALA A 80 2.68 5.05 -13.44
C ALA A 80 4.17 4.98 -13.77
N MET A 81 4.52 4.10 -14.69
CA MET A 81 5.90 3.99 -15.12
C MET A 81 6.22 5.15 -16.02
N GLN A 82 7.19 5.85 -15.67
CA GLN A 82 7.55 6.95 -16.50
C GLN A 82 8.28 6.55 -17.68
N ASN A 83 8.51 6.20 -17.89
CA ASN A 83 9.20 5.99 -18.86
C ASN A 83 9.58 6.73 -19.60
N SER A 84 9.53 7.19 -19.57
CA SER A 84 9.70 7.75 -20.07
C SER A 84 10.05 7.97 -20.75
N CYS A 85 9.95 7.93 -21.12
CA CYS A 85 10.08 8.04 -21.60
C CYS A 85 10.18 8.26 -22.06
N ASN A 86 10.22 8.38 -22.14
CA ASN A 86 10.14 8.57 -22.28
C ASN A 86 10.32 8.78 -22.38
#